data_12f45024f22dc2eb5d837dd198dff01d
#
_entry.id   12f45024f22dc2eb5d837dd198dff01d
#
_cell.length_a   1.000
_cell.length_b   1.000
_cell.length_c   1.000
_cell.angle_alpha   90.00
_cell.angle_beta   90.00
_cell.angle_gamma   90.00
#
_symmetry.space_group_name_H-M   'P 1'
#
loop_
_entity.id
_entity.type
_entity.pdbx_description
1 polymer ?
#
loop_
_entity_poly.entity_id
_entity_poly.type
_entity_poly.pdbx_seq_one_letter_code
_entity_poly.pdbx_strand_id
1 'polypeptide(L)'
;MIRFFNGRTLTMAHGVTVTTDEVWTDGDKIAYVGPTPETLPAFEREIDLGGDLVMPGFKNAHAHAGMSFVRSYADDVPLQPWLFEQIFPLEAKLTPEAVYAFTKLSILEYLTSGITAGFDMYYFREAIAQAGIDCGFRTVLCGGGGSAQQLEAEYRRFNALHPLISYQLGLHSEYTSSLAEMTEAGELARTLRAPVFAHNAETAREVAECRERWGKTPTELSGSLGHFDFGGGGFHCVHMTEHDLDIFRARGLWVITNPGSNAKLASGIAALRQMRDLGIRMAIGTDGPSSNNA
;
A
#
# COMPACT_ATOMS: atom_id res chain seq x y z
N MET A 1 0.19 9.07 -30.47
CA MET A 1 -0.94 8.41 -29.78
C MET A 1 -0.99 6.93 -30.09
N ILE A 2 -1.39 6.08 -29.14
CA ILE A 2 -1.65 4.65 -29.32
C ILE A 2 -3.16 4.42 -29.16
N ARG A 3 -3.75 3.64 -30.08
CA ARG A 3 -5.16 3.27 -30.08
C ARG A 3 -5.31 1.80 -29.65
N PHE A 4 -6.20 1.54 -28.69
CA PHE A 4 -6.67 0.19 -28.33
C PHE A 4 -8.12 0.07 -28.76
N PHE A 5 -8.43 -0.86 -29.65
CA PHE A 5 -9.74 -0.99 -30.29
C PHE A 5 -10.17 -2.48 -30.41
N ASN A 6 -11.41 -2.69 -30.85
CA ASN A 6 -11.98 -4.04 -31.05
C ASN A 6 -11.92 -4.91 -29.76
N GLY A 7 -12.18 -4.30 -28.61
CA GLY A 7 -12.19 -4.97 -27.32
C GLY A 7 -13.35 -4.54 -26.43
N ARG A 8 -13.22 -4.90 -25.16
CA ARG A 8 -14.12 -4.48 -24.09
C ARG A 8 -13.40 -3.54 -23.17
N THR A 9 -14.07 -2.56 -22.62
CA THR A 9 -13.48 -1.54 -21.75
C THR A 9 -14.24 -1.44 -20.45
N LEU A 10 -13.52 -1.53 -19.33
CA LEU A 10 -14.03 -1.33 -17.97
C LEU A 10 -13.28 -0.15 -17.34
N THR A 11 -13.91 1.02 -17.28
CA THR A 11 -13.25 2.24 -16.77
C THR A 11 -13.24 2.34 -15.25
N MET A 12 -14.15 1.67 -14.55
CA MET A 12 -14.43 1.81 -13.11
C MET A 12 -14.85 3.23 -12.68
N ALA A 13 -15.06 4.15 -13.61
CA ALA A 13 -15.35 5.56 -13.30
C ALA A 13 -16.77 5.77 -12.76
N HIS A 14 -17.74 4.98 -13.22
CA HIS A 14 -19.16 5.11 -12.88
C HIS A 14 -19.80 3.75 -12.52
N GLY A 15 -19.11 2.99 -11.68
CA GLY A 15 -19.51 1.62 -11.34
C GLY A 15 -18.85 0.58 -12.24
N VAL A 16 -19.35 -0.66 -12.19
CA VAL A 16 -18.79 -1.79 -12.94
C VAL A 16 -19.62 -1.97 -14.22
N THR A 17 -19.35 -1.15 -15.23
CA THR A 17 -19.98 -1.27 -16.54
C THR A 17 -18.91 -1.57 -17.59
N VAL A 18 -19.12 -2.67 -18.32
CA VAL A 18 -18.26 -3.04 -19.45
C VAL A 18 -18.90 -2.50 -20.73
N THR A 19 -18.11 -1.75 -21.49
CA THR A 19 -18.51 -1.18 -22.79
C THR A 19 -17.67 -1.76 -23.92
N THR A 20 -17.92 -1.33 -25.16
CA THR A 20 -17.07 -1.57 -26.33
C THR A 20 -16.29 -0.32 -26.74
N ASP A 21 -16.12 0.62 -25.81
CA ASP A 21 -15.39 1.85 -26.05
C ASP A 21 -13.92 1.57 -26.36
N GLU A 22 -13.35 2.42 -27.20
CA GLU A 22 -11.90 2.44 -27.43
C GLU A 22 -11.17 3.21 -26.34
N VAL A 23 -9.90 2.88 -26.13
CA VAL A 23 -9.00 3.63 -25.26
C VAL A 23 -7.83 4.12 -26.11
N TRP A 24 -7.58 5.45 -26.08
CA TRP A 24 -6.42 6.03 -26.73
C TRP A 24 -5.50 6.65 -25.69
N THR A 25 -4.19 6.52 -25.91
CA THR A 25 -3.18 7.16 -25.06
C THR A 25 -2.32 8.12 -25.86
N ASP A 26 -1.90 9.21 -25.19
CA ASP A 26 -0.89 10.12 -25.68
C ASP A 26 0.22 10.26 -24.64
N GLY A 27 1.39 9.71 -24.93
CA GLY A 27 2.45 9.56 -23.95
C GLY A 27 1.97 8.75 -22.73
N ASP A 28 2.01 9.36 -21.55
CA ASP A 28 1.62 8.77 -20.27
C ASP A 28 0.17 9.06 -19.85
N LYS A 29 -0.65 9.64 -20.74
CA LYS A 29 -2.02 10.03 -20.45
C LYS A 29 -3.04 9.25 -21.29
N ILE A 30 -4.22 9.02 -20.72
CA ILE A 30 -5.39 8.59 -21.48
C ILE A 30 -5.94 9.85 -22.18
N ALA A 31 -5.93 9.83 -23.51
CA ALA A 31 -6.39 10.94 -24.34
C ALA A 31 -7.87 10.82 -24.70
N TYR A 32 -8.38 9.59 -24.82
CA TYR A 32 -9.76 9.32 -25.20
C TYR A 32 -10.26 8.01 -24.61
N VAL A 33 -11.51 7.98 -24.20
CA VAL A 33 -12.28 6.77 -23.93
C VAL A 33 -13.70 7.01 -24.45
N GLY A 34 -14.17 6.16 -25.37
CA GLY A 34 -15.49 6.30 -25.96
C GLY A 34 -15.68 5.44 -27.20
N PRO A 35 -16.87 5.53 -27.85
CA PRO A 35 -17.15 4.79 -29.08
C PRO A 35 -16.24 5.27 -30.22
N THR A 36 -16.01 4.42 -31.20
CA THR A 36 -15.22 4.77 -32.41
C THR A 36 -15.81 6.02 -33.09
N PRO A 37 -15.07 7.15 -33.19
CA PRO A 37 -15.55 8.34 -33.90
C PRO A 37 -15.62 8.10 -35.40
N GLU A 38 -16.46 8.89 -36.08
CA GLU A 38 -16.58 8.86 -37.56
C GLU A 38 -15.25 9.19 -38.25
N THR A 39 -14.45 10.09 -37.64
CA THR A 39 -13.15 10.50 -38.18
C THR A 39 -12.06 10.18 -37.16
N LEU A 40 -11.10 9.36 -37.59
CA LEU A 40 -9.95 8.95 -36.75
C LEU A 40 -8.76 9.90 -37.00
N PRO A 41 -8.05 10.30 -35.92
CA PRO A 41 -6.75 10.95 -36.07
C PRO A 41 -5.70 9.93 -36.53
N ALA A 42 -4.50 10.41 -36.87
CA ALA A 42 -3.38 9.54 -37.12
C ALA A 42 -2.84 8.95 -35.81
N PHE A 43 -2.63 7.65 -35.77
CA PHE A 43 -2.03 6.93 -34.67
C PHE A 43 -0.61 6.47 -35.01
N GLU A 44 0.28 6.53 -34.05
CA GLU A 44 1.62 5.93 -34.13
C GLU A 44 1.54 4.40 -34.11
N ARG A 45 0.59 3.89 -33.33
CA ARG A 45 0.34 2.46 -33.18
C ARG A 45 -1.13 2.19 -32.92
N GLU A 46 -1.62 1.14 -33.56
CA GLU A 46 -2.96 0.61 -33.30
C GLU A 46 -2.83 -0.83 -32.78
N ILE A 47 -3.59 -1.16 -31.72
CA ILE A 47 -3.60 -2.45 -31.05
C ILE A 47 -5.02 -3.00 -31.13
N ASP A 48 -5.20 -4.04 -31.92
CA ASP A 48 -6.43 -4.81 -31.98
C ASP A 48 -6.49 -5.73 -30.77
N LEU A 49 -7.49 -5.54 -29.93
CA LEU A 49 -7.68 -6.33 -28.70
C LEU A 49 -8.35 -7.68 -28.96
N GLY A 50 -8.91 -7.90 -30.15
CA GLY A 50 -9.55 -9.18 -30.48
C GLY A 50 -10.65 -9.64 -29.52
N GLY A 51 -11.32 -8.70 -28.85
CA GLY A 51 -12.34 -8.98 -27.83
C GLY A 51 -11.82 -9.02 -26.38
N ASP A 52 -10.52 -8.84 -26.14
CA ASP A 52 -9.93 -8.74 -24.81
C ASP A 52 -10.44 -7.52 -24.03
N LEU A 53 -10.23 -7.53 -22.71
CA LEU A 53 -10.68 -6.51 -21.80
C LEU A 53 -9.53 -5.54 -21.43
N VAL A 54 -9.74 -4.24 -21.67
CA VAL A 54 -8.92 -3.17 -21.09
C VAL A 54 -9.56 -2.69 -19.81
N MET A 55 -8.79 -2.61 -18.74
CA MET A 55 -9.22 -2.12 -17.44
C MET A 55 -8.07 -1.40 -16.73
N PRO A 56 -8.35 -0.57 -15.69
CA PRO A 56 -7.31 0.00 -14.85
C PRO A 56 -6.47 -1.10 -14.21
N GLY A 57 -5.15 -0.96 -14.22
CA GLY A 57 -4.27 -1.88 -13.52
C GLY A 57 -4.55 -1.93 -12.02
N PHE A 58 -4.29 -3.07 -11.39
CA PHE A 58 -4.43 -3.24 -9.95
C PHE A 58 -3.48 -2.32 -9.18
N LYS A 59 -3.84 -2.01 -7.94
CA LYS A 59 -3.02 -1.28 -6.98
C LYS A 59 -2.72 -2.20 -5.82
N ASN A 60 -1.43 -2.42 -5.55
CA ASN A 60 -0.99 -3.10 -4.35
C ASN A 60 -0.94 -2.07 -3.21
N ALA A 61 -1.93 -2.12 -2.32
CA ALA A 61 -2.11 -1.08 -1.32
C ALA A 61 -1.22 -1.25 -0.08
N HIS A 62 -0.45 -2.34 0.01
CA HIS A 62 0.57 -2.55 1.04
C HIS A 62 1.58 -3.59 0.58
N ALA A 63 2.86 -3.21 0.62
CA ALA A 63 3.96 -4.07 0.25
C ALA A 63 5.24 -3.73 1.03
N HIS A 64 6.16 -4.69 1.00
CA HIS A 64 7.55 -4.58 1.42
C HIS A 64 8.43 -5.10 0.27
N ALA A 65 8.47 -4.38 -0.85
CA ALA A 65 9.05 -4.87 -2.11
C ALA A 65 10.51 -5.34 -1.97
N GLY A 66 11.29 -4.65 -1.14
CA GLY A 66 12.68 -5.04 -0.85
C GLY A 66 12.85 -6.41 -0.18
N MET A 67 11.76 -7.03 0.32
CA MET A 67 11.81 -8.34 0.99
C MET A 67 11.84 -9.54 0.04
N SER A 68 11.93 -9.36 -1.27
CA SER A 68 11.94 -10.51 -2.20
C SER A 68 13.11 -11.50 -1.98
N PHE A 69 14.18 -11.07 -1.30
CA PHE A 69 15.30 -11.95 -0.92
C PHE A 69 14.94 -13.01 0.15
N VAL A 70 13.88 -12.81 0.92
CA VAL A 70 13.40 -13.75 1.94
C VAL A 70 12.11 -14.48 1.53
N ARG A 71 11.84 -14.54 0.23
CA ARG A 71 10.69 -15.30 -0.30
C ARG A 71 10.76 -16.76 0.18
N SER A 72 9.64 -17.26 0.72
CA SER A 72 9.51 -18.61 1.29
C SER A 72 10.50 -18.91 2.42
N TYR A 73 11.07 -17.88 3.05
CA TYR A 73 11.90 -18.04 4.22
C TYR A 73 11.07 -18.03 5.51
N ALA A 74 11.40 -18.91 6.45
CA ALA A 74 10.75 -19.04 7.76
C ALA A 74 9.22 -19.25 7.65
N ASP A 75 8.81 -20.22 6.84
CA ASP A 75 7.42 -20.67 6.77
C ASP A 75 6.97 -21.31 8.10
N ASP A 76 5.63 -21.27 8.35
CA ASP A 76 4.99 -21.88 9.52
C ASP A 76 5.43 -21.31 10.89
N VAL A 77 5.83 -20.04 10.93
CA VAL A 77 6.21 -19.34 12.16
C VAL A 77 5.22 -18.19 12.42
N PRO A 78 4.66 -18.05 13.65
CA PRO A 78 3.80 -16.93 14.01
C PRO A 78 4.51 -15.57 13.89
N LEU A 79 3.74 -14.49 13.67
CA LEU A 79 4.25 -13.16 13.32
C LEU A 79 5.41 -12.67 14.20
N GLN A 80 5.30 -12.65 15.52
CA GLN A 80 6.35 -12.06 16.37
C GLN A 80 7.66 -12.85 16.33
N PRO A 81 7.72 -14.18 16.55
CA PRO A 81 8.94 -14.95 16.33
C PRO A 81 9.48 -14.84 14.91
N TRP A 82 8.59 -14.85 13.90
CA TRP A 82 8.98 -14.66 12.52
C TRP A 82 9.69 -13.31 12.32
N LEU A 83 9.12 -12.21 12.82
CA LEU A 83 9.65 -10.87 12.65
C LEU A 83 10.96 -10.65 13.42
N PHE A 84 10.96 -10.94 14.74
CA PHE A 84 12.09 -10.60 15.61
C PHE A 84 13.26 -11.60 15.53
N GLU A 85 12.98 -12.88 15.31
CA GLU A 85 14.01 -13.92 15.34
C GLU A 85 14.51 -14.30 13.94
N GLN A 86 13.70 -14.13 12.91
CA GLN A 86 14.04 -14.55 11.55
C GLN A 86 14.28 -13.36 10.60
N ILE A 87 13.39 -12.39 10.54
CA ILE A 87 13.43 -11.34 9.51
C ILE A 87 14.36 -10.19 9.89
N PHE A 88 14.19 -9.54 11.04
CA PHE A 88 15.02 -8.40 11.45
C PHE A 88 16.53 -8.69 11.46
N PRO A 89 17.03 -9.88 11.90
CA PRO A 89 18.45 -10.19 11.81
C PRO A 89 19.00 -10.28 10.38
N LEU A 90 18.15 -10.61 9.39
CA LEU A 90 18.53 -10.60 7.97
C LEU A 90 18.46 -9.18 7.39
N GLU A 91 17.41 -8.45 7.69
CA GLU A 91 17.22 -7.07 7.26
C GLU A 91 18.33 -6.14 7.75
N ALA A 92 18.87 -6.38 8.93
CA ALA A 92 20.04 -5.65 9.45
C ALA A 92 21.30 -5.76 8.59
N LYS A 93 21.32 -6.69 7.61
CA LYS A 93 22.44 -6.90 6.67
C LYS A 93 22.18 -6.30 5.31
N LEU A 94 21.00 -5.73 5.08
CA LEU A 94 20.64 -5.14 3.80
C LEU A 94 21.49 -3.91 3.47
N THR A 95 21.73 -3.73 2.18
CA THR A 95 22.34 -2.52 1.64
C THR A 95 21.38 -1.83 0.67
N PRO A 96 21.55 -0.52 0.38
CA PRO A 96 20.74 0.18 -0.60
C PRO A 96 20.71 -0.52 -1.98
N GLU A 97 21.87 -1.04 -2.42
CA GLU A 97 22.01 -1.75 -3.71
C GLU A 97 21.19 -3.04 -3.72
N ALA A 98 21.22 -3.79 -2.62
CA ALA A 98 20.42 -5.01 -2.48
C ALA A 98 18.92 -4.69 -2.52
N VAL A 99 18.47 -3.69 -1.75
CA VAL A 99 17.07 -3.26 -1.74
C VAL A 99 16.63 -2.76 -3.11
N TYR A 100 17.46 -2.01 -3.83
CA TYR A 100 17.18 -1.59 -5.21
C TYR A 100 16.94 -2.80 -6.13
N ALA A 101 17.85 -3.80 -6.11
CA ALA A 101 17.75 -4.97 -6.97
C ALA A 101 16.50 -5.83 -6.63
N PHE A 102 16.23 -6.05 -5.34
CA PHE A 102 15.07 -6.81 -4.87
C PHE A 102 13.75 -6.10 -5.14
N THR A 103 13.72 -4.77 -5.02
CA THR A 103 12.56 -3.96 -5.39
C THR A 103 12.25 -4.07 -6.88
N LYS A 104 13.27 -4.04 -7.75
CA LYS A 104 13.07 -4.26 -9.21
C LYS A 104 12.49 -5.63 -9.50
N LEU A 105 12.93 -6.66 -8.80
CA LEU A 105 12.36 -8.01 -8.95
C LEU A 105 10.88 -8.01 -8.56
N SER A 106 10.52 -7.41 -7.42
CA SER A 106 9.10 -7.30 -7.02
C SER A 106 8.27 -6.48 -8.02
N ILE A 107 8.81 -5.36 -8.52
CA ILE A 107 8.11 -4.57 -9.55
C ILE A 107 7.87 -5.38 -10.82
N LEU A 108 8.82 -6.22 -11.24
CA LEU A 108 8.63 -7.12 -12.39
C LEU A 108 7.46 -8.09 -12.13
N GLU A 109 7.39 -8.67 -10.96
CA GLU A 109 6.27 -9.54 -10.55
C GLU A 109 4.95 -8.78 -10.52
N TYR A 110 4.93 -7.56 -9.97
CA TYR A 110 3.74 -6.71 -9.96
C TYR A 110 3.24 -6.43 -11.38
N LEU A 111 4.11 -5.99 -12.28
CA LEU A 111 3.73 -5.68 -13.66
C LEU A 111 3.22 -6.92 -14.42
N THR A 112 3.84 -8.08 -14.24
CA THR A 112 3.39 -9.35 -14.87
C THR A 112 2.08 -9.86 -14.27
N SER A 113 1.72 -9.41 -13.05
CA SER A 113 0.45 -9.71 -12.39
C SER A 113 -0.63 -8.63 -12.62
N GLY A 114 -0.36 -7.63 -13.47
CA GLY A 114 -1.29 -6.54 -13.77
C GLY A 114 -1.37 -5.45 -12.69
N ILE A 115 -0.43 -5.42 -11.74
CA ILE A 115 -0.32 -4.37 -10.72
C ILE A 115 0.52 -3.22 -11.29
N THR A 116 -0.04 -2.00 -11.29
CA THR A 116 0.58 -0.80 -11.90
C THR A 116 0.97 0.28 -10.91
N ALA A 117 0.68 0.08 -9.63
CA ALA A 117 1.08 0.95 -8.54
C ALA A 117 1.23 0.15 -7.24
N GLY A 118 2.18 0.52 -6.39
CA GLY A 118 2.42 -0.09 -5.10
C GLY A 118 2.55 0.94 -3.98
N PHE A 119 2.05 0.60 -2.80
CA PHE A 119 2.24 1.36 -1.57
C PHE A 119 3.22 0.58 -0.69
N ASP A 120 4.46 1.05 -0.63
CA ASP A 120 5.60 0.34 -0.09
C ASP A 120 6.09 0.94 1.22
N MET A 121 6.20 0.14 2.26
CA MET A 121 6.78 0.49 3.55
C MET A 121 8.03 -0.35 3.78
N TYR A 122 9.21 0.17 3.45
CA TYR A 122 10.44 -0.56 3.68
C TYR A 122 11.66 0.34 3.93
N TYR A 123 12.81 -0.28 4.16
CA TYR A 123 14.10 0.40 4.37
C TYR A 123 14.67 0.95 3.06
N PHE A 124 15.62 1.89 3.16
CA PHE A 124 16.34 2.47 2.01
C PHE A 124 15.39 3.02 0.93
N ARG A 125 14.47 3.90 1.33
CA ARG A 125 13.40 4.46 0.47
C ARG A 125 13.91 5.12 -0.80
N GLU A 126 15.14 5.69 -0.79
CA GLU A 126 15.81 6.20 -1.99
C GLU A 126 16.01 5.10 -3.04
N ALA A 127 16.45 3.92 -2.61
CA ALA A 127 16.68 2.79 -3.49
C ALA A 127 15.36 2.28 -4.09
N ILE A 128 14.30 2.25 -3.30
CA ILE A 128 12.94 1.88 -3.75
C ILE A 128 12.40 2.92 -4.73
N ALA A 129 12.54 4.21 -4.44
CA ALA A 129 12.13 5.29 -5.33
C ALA A 129 12.85 5.19 -6.68
N GLN A 130 14.18 4.98 -6.66
CA GLN A 130 14.98 4.85 -7.88
C GLN A 130 14.57 3.62 -8.70
N ALA A 131 14.32 2.48 -8.04
CA ALA A 131 13.81 1.28 -8.71
C ALA A 131 12.45 1.53 -9.38
N GLY A 132 11.54 2.23 -8.69
CA GLY A 132 10.25 2.64 -9.25
C GLY A 132 10.41 3.54 -10.49
N ILE A 133 11.28 4.54 -10.43
CA ILE A 133 11.57 5.46 -11.55
C ILE A 133 12.13 4.68 -12.75
N ASP A 134 13.15 3.85 -12.53
CA ASP A 134 13.84 3.11 -13.59
C ASP A 134 12.93 2.05 -14.25
N CYS A 135 11.96 1.52 -13.51
CA CYS A 135 10.98 0.57 -14.05
C CYS A 135 9.71 1.23 -14.61
N GLY A 136 9.56 2.56 -14.52
CA GLY A 136 8.33 3.25 -14.89
C GLY A 136 7.12 2.90 -14.02
N PHE A 137 7.35 2.50 -12.77
CA PHE A 137 6.34 2.01 -11.84
C PHE A 137 5.95 3.08 -10.82
N ARG A 138 4.64 3.25 -10.58
CA ARG A 138 4.14 4.18 -9.56
C ARG A 138 4.34 3.63 -8.17
N THR A 139 5.14 4.32 -7.37
CA THR A 139 5.43 3.93 -5.99
C THR A 139 4.99 5.01 -5.02
N VAL A 140 4.11 4.64 -4.11
CA VAL A 140 3.81 5.42 -2.91
C VAL A 140 4.70 4.88 -1.80
N LEU A 141 5.65 5.66 -1.34
CA LEU A 141 6.49 5.29 -0.20
C LEU A 141 5.76 5.58 1.10
N CYS A 142 5.96 4.75 2.11
CA CYS A 142 5.41 4.93 3.44
C CYS A 142 6.52 5.11 4.46
N GLY A 143 6.35 6.04 5.39
CA GLY A 143 7.18 6.11 6.58
C GLY A 143 7.06 4.82 7.41
N GLY A 144 8.14 4.37 8.00
CA GLY A 144 8.17 3.17 8.84
C GLY A 144 8.64 3.47 10.27
N GLY A 145 8.57 4.73 10.71
CA GLY A 145 9.13 5.21 11.96
C GLY A 145 10.36 6.09 11.76
N GLY A 146 10.96 6.52 12.85
CA GLY A 146 12.07 7.48 12.90
C GLY A 146 11.64 8.80 13.54
N SER A 147 12.57 9.76 13.64
CA SER A 147 12.26 11.07 14.21
C SER A 147 11.31 11.87 13.31
N ALA A 148 10.54 12.78 13.89
CA ALA A 148 9.67 13.68 13.13
C ALA A 148 10.44 14.48 12.07
N GLN A 149 11.67 14.89 12.38
CA GLN A 149 12.54 15.60 11.44
C GLN A 149 12.86 14.74 10.21
N GLN A 150 13.17 13.46 10.40
CA GLN A 150 13.41 12.53 9.29
C GLN A 150 12.14 12.32 8.45
N LEU A 151 11.01 12.04 9.08
CA LEU A 151 9.73 11.85 8.40
C LEU A 151 9.31 13.08 7.60
N GLU A 152 9.52 14.29 8.15
CA GLU A 152 9.24 15.54 7.45
C GLU A 152 10.18 15.74 6.23
N ALA A 153 11.47 15.50 6.40
CA ALA A 153 12.43 15.61 5.31
C ALA A 153 12.10 14.64 4.17
N GLU A 154 11.76 13.39 4.49
CA GLU A 154 11.33 12.38 3.52
C GLU A 154 10.02 12.79 2.84
N TYR A 155 9.02 13.26 3.59
CA TYR A 155 7.74 13.72 3.05
C TYR A 155 7.91 14.83 2.01
N ARG A 156 8.71 15.86 2.34
CA ARG A 156 8.97 16.98 1.44
C ARG A 156 9.77 16.56 0.21
N ARG A 157 10.80 15.73 0.41
CA ARG A 157 11.71 15.27 -0.64
C ARG A 157 11.01 14.36 -1.65
N PHE A 158 10.40 13.28 -1.18
CA PHE A 158 9.84 12.27 -2.08
C PHE A 158 8.58 12.76 -2.81
N ASN A 159 7.76 13.61 -2.19
CA ASN A 159 6.61 14.21 -2.87
C ASN A 159 6.99 15.25 -3.93
N ALA A 160 8.24 15.69 -3.98
CA ALA A 160 8.77 16.58 -5.01
C ALA A 160 9.74 15.90 -5.99
N LEU A 161 10.04 14.59 -5.78
CA LEU A 161 11.15 13.93 -6.48
C LEU A 161 10.83 13.61 -7.94
N HIS A 162 9.71 12.96 -8.21
CA HIS A 162 9.36 12.47 -9.54
C HIS A 162 7.85 12.21 -9.65
N PRO A 163 7.20 12.38 -10.83
CA PRO A 163 5.75 12.15 -10.99
C PRO A 163 5.27 10.73 -10.65
N LEU A 164 6.15 9.73 -10.69
CA LEU A 164 5.84 8.35 -10.32
C LEU A 164 6.00 8.08 -8.82
N ILE A 165 6.58 9.00 -8.06
CA ILE A 165 6.89 8.80 -6.65
C ILE A 165 6.04 9.73 -5.80
N SER A 166 5.50 9.18 -4.73
CA SER A 166 4.86 9.96 -3.66
C SER A 166 5.19 9.33 -2.30
N TYR A 167 4.89 10.05 -1.23
CA TYR A 167 5.20 9.61 0.13
C TYR A 167 4.04 9.93 1.07
N GLN A 168 3.74 8.99 1.96
CA GLN A 168 2.81 9.15 3.06
C GLN A 168 3.53 8.98 4.39
N LEU A 169 3.09 9.72 5.41
CA LEU A 169 3.58 9.50 6.76
C LEU A 169 3.17 8.10 7.24
N GLY A 170 4.02 7.49 8.04
CA GLY A 170 3.74 6.19 8.61
C GLY A 170 4.65 5.83 9.75
N LEU A 171 4.18 4.87 10.52
CA LEU A 171 4.91 4.14 11.55
C LEU A 171 4.82 2.65 11.23
N HIS A 172 5.83 1.87 11.59
CA HIS A 172 5.72 0.43 11.36
C HIS A 172 4.51 -0.13 12.14
N SER A 173 4.55 -0.05 13.46
CA SER A 173 3.45 -0.48 14.33
C SER A 173 3.58 0.18 15.71
N GLU A 174 2.55 0.06 16.58
CA GLU A 174 2.60 0.59 17.93
C GLU A 174 3.62 -0.14 18.83
N TYR A 175 3.88 -1.43 18.56
CA TYR A 175 4.80 -2.24 19.38
C TYR A 175 6.26 -2.14 18.92
N THR A 176 6.54 -1.52 17.81
CA THR A 176 7.90 -1.25 17.30
C THR A 176 8.29 0.21 17.39
N SER A 177 7.39 1.09 17.85
CA SER A 177 7.60 2.52 17.99
C SER A 177 7.48 2.94 19.47
N SER A 178 8.30 3.89 19.89
CA SER A 178 8.15 4.50 21.21
C SER A 178 6.95 5.45 21.24
N LEU A 179 6.42 5.74 22.44
CA LEU A 179 5.34 6.72 22.61
C LEU A 179 5.76 8.11 22.11
N ALA A 180 7.03 8.46 22.29
CA ALA A 180 7.58 9.73 21.80
C ALA A 180 7.49 9.82 20.27
N GLU A 181 7.99 8.82 19.55
CA GLU A 181 7.91 8.75 18.08
C GLU A 181 6.48 8.80 17.58
N MET A 182 5.57 8.05 18.22
CA MET A 182 4.15 8.08 17.86
C MET A 182 3.52 9.47 18.11
N THR A 183 3.87 10.13 19.21
CA THR A 183 3.38 11.49 19.51
C THR A 183 3.88 12.50 18.49
N GLU A 184 5.18 12.49 18.22
CA GLU A 184 5.81 13.35 17.22
C GLU A 184 5.23 13.16 15.82
N ALA A 185 4.95 11.90 15.43
CA ALA A 185 4.32 11.61 14.14
C ALA A 185 2.90 12.20 14.04
N GLY A 186 2.12 12.19 15.13
CA GLY A 186 0.81 12.83 15.20
C GLY A 186 0.88 14.36 15.09
N GLU A 187 1.84 14.99 15.78
CA GLU A 187 2.09 16.43 15.68
C GLU A 187 2.53 16.83 14.26
N LEU A 188 3.40 16.04 13.65
CA LEU A 188 3.84 16.23 12.27
C LEU A 188 2.68 16.06 11.28
N ALA A 189 1.81 15.07 11.48
CA ALA A 189 0.62 14.88 10.66
C ALA A 189 -0.30 16.11 10.67
N ARG A 190 -0.48 16.73 11.85
CA ARG A 190 -1.23 18.00 11.97
C ARG A 190 -0.53 19.16 11.27
N THR A 191 0.78 19.28 11.41
CA THR A 191 1.57 20.33 10.78
C THR A 191 1.52 20.27 9.26
N LEU A 192 1.66 19.07 8.70
CA LEU A 192 1.68 18.83 7.26
C LEU A 192 0.26 18.63 6.68
N ARG A 193 -0.75 18.47 7.53
CA ARG A 193 -2.13 18.06 7.16
C ARG A 193 -2.11 16.78 6.31
N ALA A 194 -1.31 15.81 6.73
CA ALA A 194 -1.01 14.59 6.01
C ALA A 194 -1.59 13.36 6.71
N PRO A 195 -2.04 12.35 5.96
CA PRO A 195 -2.50 11.08 6.52
C PRO A 195 -1.34 10.26 7.07
N VAL A 196 -1.64 9.40 8.07
CA VAL A 196 -0.69 8.46 8.65
C VAL A 196 -1.19 7.03 8.44
N PHE A 197 -0.27 6.11 8.12
CA PHE A 197 -0.53 4.68 7.97
C PHE A 197 0.38 3.87 8.90
N ALA A 198 -0.13 2.76 9.43
CA ALA A 198 0.62 1.83 10.26
C ALA A 198 0.03 0.42 10.20
N HIS A 199 0.81 -0.61 10.51
CA HIS A 199 0.24 -1.91 10.86
C HIS A 199 -0.63 -1.73 12.10
N ASN A 200 -1.85 -2.27 12.07
CA ASN A 200 -2.86 -1.96 13.06
C ASN A 200 -3.74 -3.16 13.37
N ALA A 201 -3.74 -3.57 14.62
CA ALA A 201 -4.57 -4.67 15.11
C ALA A 201 -4.43 -5.94 14.25
N GLU A 202 -3.20 -6.29 13.87
CA GLU A 202 -2.93 -7.45 13.03
C GLU A 202 -3.12 -8.75 13.79
N THR A 203 -2.65 -8.83 15.05
CA THR A 203 -2.78 -10.02 15.88
C THR A 203 -3.54 -9.75 17.17
N ALA A 204 -4.19 -10.79 17.71
CA ALA A 204 -4.84 -10.72 19.02
C ALA A 204 -3.84 -10.36 20.14
N ARG A 205 -2.59 -10.84 20.02
CA ARG A 205 -1.50 -10.53 20.95
C ARG A 205 -1.15 -9.05 20.95
N GLU A 206 -0.97 -8.43 19.78
CA GLU A 206 -0.74 -6.99 19.63
C GLU A 206 -1.81 -6.19 20.37
N VAL A 207 -3.09 -6.49 20.10
CA VAL A 207 -4.21 -5.78 20.74
C VAL A 207 -4.21 -5.94 22.27
N ALA A 208 -3.94 -7.16 22.76
CA ALA A 208 -3.89 -7.44 24.21
C ALA A 208 -2.73 -6.69 24.88
N GLU A 209 -1.52 -6.76 24.31
CA GLU A 209 -0.33 -6.08 24.83
C GLU A 209 -0.45 -4.55 24.76
N CYS A 210 -1.06 -4.00 23.70
CA CYS A 210 -1.34 -2.56 23.61
C CYS A 210 -2.29 -2.11 24.70
N ARG A 211 -3.35 -2.88 24.97
CA ARG A 211 -4.27 -2.60 26.09
C ARG A 211 -3.58 -2.68 27.45
N GLU A 212 -2.70 -3.63 27.65
CA GLU A 212 -1.92 -3.75 28.90
C GLU A 212 -1.01 -2.53 29.09
N ARG A 213 -0.30 -2.09 28.04
CA ARG A 213 0.63 -0.95 28.11
C ARG A 213 -0.08 0.41 28.22
N TRP A 214 -1.18 0.61 27.48
CA TRP A 214 -1.75 1.93 27.24
C TRP A 214 -3.23 2.06 27.64
N GLY A 215 -3.89 0.96 28.01
CA GLY A 215 -5.32 0.94 28.27
C GLY A 215 -6.19 1.13 27.02
N LYS A 216 -5.62 0.98 25.84
CA LYS A 216 -6.23 1.28 24.53
C LYS A 216 -5.90 0.19 23.50
N THR A 217 -6.75 0.05 22.49
CA THR A 217 -6.38 -0.69 21.28
C THR A 217 -5.36 0.10 20.46
N PRO A 218 -4.63 -0.52 19.50
CA PRO A 218 -3.75 0.21 18.57
C PRO A 218 -4.48 1.34 17.84
N THR A 219 -5.71 1.12 17.42
CA THR A 219 -6.57 2.12 16.77
C THR A 219 -6.91 3.30 17.69
N GLU A 220 -7.36 3.02 18.91
CA GLU A 220 -7.68 4.04 19.91
C GLU A 220 -6.45 4.87 20.30
N LEU A 221 -5.30 4.21 20.45
CA LEU A 221 -4.03 4.88 20.73
C LEU A 221 -3.65 5.84 19.59
N SER A 222 -3.59 5.35 18.35
CA SER A 222 -3.31 6.16 17.16
C SER A 222 -4.27 7.34 17.02
N GLY A 223 -5.56 7.10 17.22
CA GLY A 223 -6.58 8.13 17.20
C GLY A 223 -6.38 9.20 18.27
N SER A 224 -5.96 8.81 19.50
CA SER A 224 -5.70 9.74 20.60
C SER A 224 -4.45 10.58 20.41
N LEU A 225 -3.46 10.09 19.63
CA LEU A 225 -2.24 10.81 19.31
C LEU A 225 -2.39 11.73 18.07
N GLY A 226 -3.53 11.65 17.36
CA GLY A 226 -3.82 12.51 16.20
C GLY A 226 -3.36 11.97 14.86
N HIS A 227 -2.95 10.71 14.78
CA HIS A 227 -2.54 10.09 13.52
C HIS A 227 -3.64 10.14 12.46
N PHE A 228 -4.89 10.11 12.87
CA PHE A 228 -6.06 10.05 11.98
C PHE A 228 -6.76 11.40 11.76
N ASP A 229 -6.16 12.52 12.18
CA ASP A 229 -6.80 13.85 12.08
C ASP A 229 -6.94 14.32 10.62
N PHE A 230 -6.07 13.82 9.73
CA PHE A 230 -6.09 14.13 8.30
C PHE A 230 -6.24 12.89 7.41
N GLY A 231 -6.90 11.85 7.90
CA GLY A 231 -7.09 10.59 7.21
C GLY A 231 -5.96 9.59 7.49
N GLY A 232 -5.77 8.64 6.57
CA GLY A 232 -4.84 7.54 6.76
C GLY A 232 -5.55 6.21 6.90
N GLY A 233 -4.94 5.28 7.62
CA GLY A 233 -5.53 3.95 7.80
C GLY A 233 -4.61 2.96 8.48
N GLY A 234 -5.07 1.72 8.52
CA GLY A 234 -4.34 0.59 9.07
C GLY A 234 -4.11 -0.50 8.04
N PHE A 235 -2.92 -1.09 8.07
CA PHE A 235 -2.65 -2.33 7.38
C PHE A 235 -3.14 -3.49 8.25
N HIS A 236 -3.58 -4.59 7.62
CA HIS A 236 -4.17 -5.81 8.18
C HIS A 236 -5.54 -5.61 8.83
N CYS A 237 -5.65 -4.90 9.95
CA CYS A 237 -6.91 -4.63 10.66
C CYS A 237 -7.73 -5.90 10.96
N VAL A 238 -7.06 -6.97 11.42
CA VAL A 238 -7.69 -8.28 11.64
C VAL A 238 -8.52 -8.30 12.92
N HIS A 239 -7.96 -7.79 14.02
CA HIS A 239 -8.54 -7.86 15.37
C HIS A 239 -9.14 -6.52 15.84
N MET A 240 -9.90 -5.87 14.93
CA MET A 240 -10.62 -4.63 15.22
C MET A 240 -11.82 -4.89 16.14
N THR A 241 -11.99 -4.04 17.16
CA THR A 241 -13.20 -4.01 17.96
C THR A 241 -14.32 -3.22 17.26
N GLU A 242 -15.55 -3.31 17.75
CA GLU A 242 -16.66 -2.48 17.23
C GLU A 242 -16.34 -0.98 17.35
N HIS A 243 -15.72 -0.57 18.47
CA HIS A 243 -15.31 0.82 18.65
C HIS A 243 -14.21 1.25 17.67
N ASP A 244 -13.24 0.37 17.35
CA ASP A 244 -12.24 0.64 16.33
C ASP A 244 -12.87 0.83 14.94
N LEU A 245 -13.86 0.00 14.60
CA LEU A 245 -14.62 0.13 13.35
C LEU A 245 -15.41 1.45 13.31
N ASP A 246 -15.98 1.89 14.43
CA ASP A 246 -16.64 3.19 14.53
C ASP A 246 -15.68 4.36 14.33
N ILE A 247 -14.45 4.29 14.86
CA ILE A 247 -13.39 5.28 14.60
C ILE A 247 -13.06 5.34 13.12
N PHE A 248 -12.85 4.17 12.47
CA PHE A 248 -12.52 4.09 11.05
C PHE A 248 -13.63 4.67 10.18
N ARG A 249 -14.88 4.31 10.46
CA ARG A 249 -16.05 4.83 9.75
C ARG A 249 -16.18 6.35 9.92
N ALA A 250 -16.14 6.84 11.17
CA ALA A 250 -16.37 8.25 11.47
C ALA A 250 -15.31 9.18 10.86
N ARG A 251 -14.05 8.70 10.81
CA ARG A 251 -12.93 9.46 10.24
C ARG A 251 -12.65 9.15 8.77
N GLY A 252 -13.42 8.25 8.15
CA GLY A 252 -13.26 7.85 6.76
C GLY A 252 -11.89 7.25 6.47
N LEU A 253 -11.37 6.40 7.37
CA LEU A 253 -10.07 5.76 7.25
C LEU A 253 -10.11 4.58 6.29
N TRP A 254 -8.93 4.14 5.86
CA TRP A 254 -8.75 2.99 5.01
C TRP A 254 -8.33 1.76 5.82
N VAL A 255 -9.00 0.64 5.59
CA VAL A 255 -8.51 -0.69 5.95
C VAL A 255 -7.78 -1.25 4.73
N ILE A 256 -6.52 -1.58 4.89
CA ILE A 256 -5.71 -2.24 3.86
C ILE A 256 -5.48 -3.67 4.32
N THR A 257 -6.27 -4.59 3.77
CA THR A 257 -6.21 -6.01 4.17
C THR A 257 -5.18 -6.76 3.34
N ASN A 258 -4.46 -7.69 4.00
CA ASN A 258 -3.42 -8.52 3.40
C ASN A 258 -3.79 -10.01 3.58
N PRO A 259 -4.82 -10.53 2.89
CA PRO A 259 -5.43 -11.82 3.24
C PRO A 259 -4.45 -13.00 3.15
N GLY A 260 -3.54 -12.99 2.17
CA GLY A 260 -2.53 -14.05 2.00
C GLY A 260 -1.56 -14.08 3.17
N SER A 261 -1.00 -12.92 3.54
CA SER A 261 -0.10 -12.78 4.68
C SER A 261 -0.80 -13.09 6.00
N ASN A 262 -2.00 -12.55 6.22
CA ASN A 262 -2.79 -12.83 7.44
C ASN A 262 -3.00 -14.33 7.65
N ALA A 263 -3.27 -15.07 6.57
CA ALA A 263 -3.44 -16.52 6.64
C ALA A 263 -2.11 -17.24 6.91
N LYS A 264 -1.03 -16.85 6.22
CA LYS A 264 0.28 -17.49 6.31
C LYS A 264 0.93 -17.29 7.69
N LEU A 265 0.84 -16.09 8.27
CA LEU A 265 1.39 -15.75 9.59
C LEU A 265 0.43 -16.06 10.75
N ALA A 266 -0.70 -16.72 10.45
CA ALA A 266 -1.75 -17.05 11.41
C ALA A 266 -2.28 -15.81 12.18
N SER A 267 -2.21 -14.62 11.57
CA SER A 267 -2.76 -13.40 12.17
C SER A 267 -4.28 -13.46 12.29
N GLY A 268 -4.96 -14.15 11.38
CA GLY A 268 -6.41 -14.38 11.40
C GLY A 268 -7.11 -13.90 10.14
N ILE A 269 -8.43 -13.75 10.21
CA ILE A 269 -9.28 -13.30 9.10
C ILE A 269 -9.99 -12.01 9.49
N ALA A 270 -9.72 -10.92 8.78
CA ALA A 270 -10.39 -9.65 9.00
C ALA A 270 -11.89 -9.71 8.70
N ALA A 271 -12.70 -8.99 9.47
CA ALA A 271 -14.17 -8.97 9.35
C ALA A 271 -14.64 -8.12 8.15
N LEU A 272 -14.13 -8.40 6.94
CA LEU A 272 -14.31 -7.57 5.74
C LEU A 272 -15.77 -7.33 5.36
N ARG A 273 -16.65 -8.33 5.60
CA ARG A 273 -18.09 -8.17 5.34
C ARG A 273 -18.67 -7.07 6.25
N GLN A 274 -18.38 -7.12 7.55
CA GLN A 274 -18.84 -6.11 8.51
C GLN A 274 -18.29 -4.72 8.15
N MET A 275 -17.00 -4.63 7.82
CA MET A 275 -16.37 -3.37 7.41
C MET A 275 -17.04 -2.78 6.16
N ARG A 276 -17.34 -3.61 5.16
CA ARG A 276 -18.06 -3.20 3.95
C ARG A 276 -19.47 -2.71 4.28
N ASP A 277 -20.20 -3.46 5.10
CA ASP A 277 -21.60 -3.14 5.45
C ASP A 277 -21.68 -1.85 6.29
N LEU A 278 -20.61 -1.49 7.01
CA LEU A 278 -20.42 -0.20 7.68
C LEU A 278 -19.95 0.92 6.75
N GLY A 279 -19.68 0.64 5.47
CA GLY A 279 -19.18 1.63 4.51
C GLY A 279 -17.72 2.05 4.73
N ILE A 280 -16.92 1.25 5.43
CA ILE A 280 -15.49 1.51 5.62
C ILE A 280 -14.77 1.27 4.30
N ARG A 281 -13.89 2.20 3.94
CA ARG A 281 -13.08 2.08 2.73
C ARG A 281 -12.04 0.98 2.88
N MET A 282 -11.94 0.10 1.87
CA MET A 282 -11.03 -1.03 1.91
C MET A 282 -10.17 -1.09 0.65
N ALA A 283 -8.94 -1.56 0.82
CA ALA A 283 -8.02 -1.91 -0.26
C ALA A 283 -7.30 -3.22 0.06
N ILE A 284 -6.68 -3.81 -0.95
CA ILE A 284 -5.96 -5.08 -0.82
C ILE A 284 -4.48 -4.82 -1.03
N GLY A 285 -3.66 -5.38 -0.15
CA GLY A 285 -2.21 -5.44 -0.28
C GLY A 285 -1.69 -6.88 -0.33
N THR A 286 -0.48 -7.04 -0.83
CA THR A 286 0.21 -8.34 -0.82
C THR A 286 1.00 -8.57 0.46
N ASP A 287 1.40 -7.47 1.13
CA ASP A 287 2.41 -7.51 2.18
C ASP A 287 3.81 -7.89 1.63
N GLY A 288 4.68 -8.43 2.46
CA GLY A 288 6.03 -8.85 2.07
C GLY A 288 6.08 -10.19 1.32
N PRO A 289 7.02 -10.37 0.39
CA PRO A 289 7.18 -11.63 -0.36
C PRO A 289 7.50 -12.86 0.51
N SER A 290 7.91 -12.69 1.75
CA SER A 290 8.12 -13.81 2.69
C SER A 290 6.81 -14.30 3.32
N SER A 291 5.79 -13.46 3.39
CA SER A 291 4.47 -13.82 3.92
C SER A 291 3.40 -13.98 2.85
N ASN A 292 3.69 -13.60 1.61
CA ASN A 292 2.79 -13.76 0.46
C ASN A 292 3.59 -13.78 -0.85
N ASN A 293 2.90 -14.09 -1.95
CA ASN A 293 3.40 -13.89 -3.31
C ASN A 293 2.65 -12.72 -3.96
N ALA A 294 3.34 -11.97 -4.81
CA ALA A 294 2.72 -10.88 -5.58
C ALA A 294 1.78 -11.41 -6.67
#